data_da1c7804acb1620b65008a31df36f8f8
#
_entry.id   da1c7804acb1620b65008a31df36f8f8
#
_cell.length_a   1.000
_cell.length_b   1.000
_cell.length_c   1.000
_cell.angle_alpha   90.00
_cell.angle_beta   90.00
_cell.angle_gamma   90.00
#
_symmetry.space_group_name_H-M   'P 1'
#
loop_
_entity.id
_entity.type
_entity.pdbx_description
1 polymer ?
#
loop_
_entity_poly.entity_id
_entity_poly.type
_entity_poly.pdbx_seq_one_letter_code
_entity_poly.pdbx_strand_id
1 'polypeptide(L)'
;MTTPRPLERRSATEQAHLDAMLHQVFEQNIAFHKALGFQLSSLDPAAPALSFNMRPDLIGHFVHGRLHGGVISTALDAAAGLAVIVGIAEKFAHETADQVAHRFSRVGTIDLRTDYLHQGIGKKFTATGRLTRLGGRIASAQMTLTNETGQLIATGSASYVIS
;
A
#
# COMPACT_ATOMS: atom_id res chain seq x y z
N MET A 1 15.49 36.81 -14.33
CA MET A 1 14.49 35.84 -13.86
C MET A 1 15.14 34.99 -12.78
N THR A 2 14.81 35.20 -11.50
CA THR A 2 15.32 34.39 -10.39
C THR A 2 14.65 33.03 -10.41
N THR A 3 15.41 31.98 -10.61
CA THR A 3 14.94 30.60 -10.49
C THR A 3 14.36 30.40 -9.07
N PRO A 4 13.13 29.95 -8.88
CA PRO A 4 12.59 29.71 -7.54
C PRO A 4 13.49 28.73 -6.79
N ARG A 5 13.88 29.09 -5.56
CA ARG A 5 14.64 28.19 -4.68
C ARG A 5 13.81 26.91 -4.48
N PRO A 6 14.40 25.71 -4.65
CA PRO A 6 13.69 24.46 -4.34
C PRO A 6 13.17 24.50 -2.89
N LEU A 7 11.92 24.09 -2.69
CA LEU A 7 11.37 23.97 -1.35
C LEU A 7 12.16 22.91 -0.57
N GLU A 8 12.55 23.24 0.65
CA GLU A 8 13.28 22.30 1.50
C GLU A 8 12.39 21.10 1.85
N ARG A 9 12.97 19.91 1.82
CA ARG A 9 12.28 18.66 2.23
C ARG A 9 11.94 18.74 3.73
N ARG A 10 10.86 18.13 4.15
CA ARG A 10 10.48 18.01 5.59
C ARG A 10 11.64 17.45 6.41
N SER A 11 11.73 17.86 7.67
CA SER A 11 12.76 17.40 8.59
C SER A 11 12.68 15.90 8.86
N ALA A 12 13.76 15.30 9.35
CA ALA A 12 13.78 13.90 9.75
C ALA A 12 12.73 13.59 10.84
N THR A 13 12.49 14.53 11.75
CA THR A 13 11.46 14.41 12.80
C THR A 13 10.06 14.38 12.20
N GLU A 14 9.76 15.26 11.25
CA GLU A 14 8.47 15.27 10.54
C GLU A 14 8.28 14.01 9.68
N GLN A 15 9.35 13.50 9.07
CA GLN A 15 9.28 12.25 8.33
C GLN A 15 8.98 11.07 9.27
N ALA A 16 9.67 10.97 10.41
CA ALA A 16 9.42 9.92 11.39
C ALA A 16 7.99 9.99 11.96
N HIS A 17 7.45 11.21 12.15
CA HIS A 17 6.05 11.40 12.56
C HIS A 17 5.08 10.87 11.49
N LEU A 18 5.31 11.22 10.21
CA LEU A 18 4.51 10.73 9.09
C LEU A 18 4.54 9.21 8.99
N ASP A 19 5.73 8.61 9.10
CA ASP A 19 5.91 7.16 9.06
C ASP A 19 5.13 6.47 10.19
N ALA A 20 5.21 6.99 11.41
CA ALA A 20 4.44 6.49 12.56
C ALA A 20 2.92 6.61 12.34
N MET A 21 2.45 7.72 11.76
CA MET A 21 1.03 7.89 11.40
C MET A 21 0.59 6.84 10.36
N LEU A 22 1.41 6.53 9.35
CA LEU A 22 1.11 5.51 8.35
C LEU A 22 1.00 4.12 8.99
N HIS A 23 1.93 3.74 9.87
CA HIS A 23 1.84 2.50 10.64
C HIS A 23 0.52 2.45 11.45
N GLN A 24 0.21 3.53 12.17
CA GLN A 24 -1.02 3.59 12.97
C GLN A 24 -2.28 3.44 12.10
N VAL A 25 -2.34 4.13 10.95
CA VAL A 25 -3.49 4.08 10.04
C VAL A 25 -3.63 2.69 9.43
N PHE A 26 -2.58 2.17 8.79
CA PHE A 26 -2.66 0.92 8.04
C PHE A 26 -2.82 -0.31 8.92
N GLU A 27 -2.21 -0.33 10.10
CA GLU A 27 -2.18 -1.50 10.98
C GLU A 27 -3.29 -1.50 12.04
N GLN A 28 -3.77 -0.32 12.47
CA GLN A 28 -4.68 -0.21 13.61
C GLN A 28 -6.01 0.49 13.28
N ASN A 29 -6.01 1.58 12.51
CA ASN A 29 -7.20 2.40 12.32
C ASN A 29 -8.11 1.85 11.21
N ILE A 30 -7.56 1.27 10.15
CA ILE A 30 -8.36 0.59 9.12
C ILE A 30 -8.77 -0.78 9.67
N ALA A 31 -10.00 -0.87 10.18
CA ALA A 31 -10.50 -2.07 10.87
C ALA A 31 -10.35 -3.35 10.02
N PHE A 32 -10.52 -3.27 8.72
CA PHE A 32 -10.39 -4.42 7.82
C PHE A 32 -8.93 -4.87 7.67
N HIS A 33 -7.97 -3.94 7.56
CA HIS A 33 -6.55 -4.26 7.56
C HIS A 33 -6.11 -4.93 8.87
N LYS A 34 -6.58 -4.38 9.99
CA LYS A 34 -6.33 -4.96 11.32
C LYS A 34 -6.91 -6.37 11.43
N ALA A 35 -8.13 -6.60 10.94
CA ALA A 35 -8.76 -7.92 10.93
C ALA A 35 -7.96 -8.92 10.09
N LEU A 36 -7.34 -8.48 8.98
CA LEU A 36 -6.47 -9.33 8.15
C LEU A 36 -5.04 -9.46 8.70
N GLY A 37 -4.66 -8.67 9.71
CA GLY A 37 -3.33 -8.70 10.32
C GLY A 37 -2.26 -8.09 9.44
N PHE A 38 -2.61 -7.07 8.64
CA PHE A 38 -1.65 -6.38 7.79
C PHE A 38 -0.67 -5.56 8.62
N GLN A 39 0.60 -5.60 8.24
CA GLN A 39 1.69 -4.85 8.83
C GLN A 39 2.50 -4.18 7.72
N LEU A 40 2.84 -2.92 7.86
CA LEU A 40 3.73 -2.24 6.93
C LEU A 40 5.13 -2.84 7.05
N SER A 41 5.69 -3.26 5.93
CA SER A 41 7.03 -3.84 5.85
C SER A 41 8.04 -2.95 5.13
N SER A 42 7.58 -1.98 4.35
CA SER A 42 8.42 -0.99 3.69
C SER A 42 7.63 0.28 3.39
N LEU A 43 8.22 1.44 3.67
CA LEU A 43 7.77 2.77 3.23
C LEU A 43 8.71 3.36 2.16
N ASP A 44 9.62 2.55 1.60
CA ASP A 44 10.47 2.98 0.48
C ASP A 44 9.59 3.39 -0.71
N PRO A 45 9.71 4.61 -1.23
CA PRO A 45 8.91 5.09 -2.37
C PRO A 45 9.05 4.22 -3.64
N ALA A 46 10.17 3.52 -3.81
CA ALA A 46 10.39 2.63 -4.93
C ALA A 46 9.61 1.30 -4.80
N ALA A 47 9.38 0.83 -3.57
CA ALA A 47 8.78 -0.45 -3.27
C ALA A 47 8.06 -0.46 -1.91
N PRO A 48 7.04 0.39 -1.70
CA PRO A 48 6.24 0.34 -0.48
C PRO A 48 5.52 -1.00 -0.39
N ALA A 49 5.50 -1.59 0.79
CA ALA A 49 5.01 -2.94 0.97
C ALA A 49 4.33 -3.16 2.32
N LEU A 50 3.38 -4.08 2.33
CA LEU A 50 2.79 -4.64 3.53
C LEU A 50 2.92 -6.16 3.54
N SER A 51 2.86 -6.75 4.71
CA SER A 51 2.92 -8.21 4.87
C SER A 51 1.87 -8.71 5.86
N PHE A 52 1.53 -9.99 5.77
CA PHE A 52 0.66 -10.68 6.71
C PHE A 52 0.99 -12.17 6.76
N ASN A 53 0.60 -12.82 7.87
CA ASN A 53 0.82 -14.24 8.07
C ASN A 53 -0.44 -15.05 7.68
N MET A 54 -0.22 -16.28 7.22
CA MET A 54 -1.32 -17.23 7.03
C MET A 54 -2.00 -17.53 8.36
N ARG A 55 -3.32 -17.55 8.34
CA ARG A 55 -4.17 -17.93 9.47
C ARG A 55 -5.39 -18.72 8.96
N PRO A 56 -6.02 -19.58 9.80
CA PRO A 56 -7.16 -20.38 9.38
C PRO A 56 -8.34 -19.57 8.83
N ASP A 57 -8.60 -18.39 9.37
CA ASP A 57 -9.68 -17.47 8.95
C ASP A 57 -9.45 -16.79 7.60
N LEU A 58 -8.22 -16.89 7.03
CA LEU A 58 -7.89 -16.37 5.70
C LEU A 58 -7.98 -17.43 4.60
N ILE A 59 -8.31 -18.70 4.97
CA ILE A 59 -8.37 -19.81 4.03
C ILE A 59 -9.68 -19.73 3.24
N GLY A 60 -9.56 -19.71 1.91
CA GLY A 60 -10.69 -19.76 0.98
C GLY A 60 -11.02 -21.16 0.50
N HIS A 61 -10.05 -22.07 0.53
CA HIS A 61 -10.24 -23.45 0.11
C HIS A 61 -9.66 -24.42 1.15
N PHE A 62 -10.53 -24.98 1.96
CA PHE A 62 -10.16 -25.76 3.15
C PHE A 62 -9.35 -27.02 2.85
N VAL A 63 -9.56 -27.69 1.70
CA VAL A 63 -8.81 -28.91 1.32
C VAL A 63 -7.33 -28.62 1.06
N HIS A 64 -7.01 -27.44 0.50
CA HIS A 64 -5.65 -27.09 0.09
C HIS A 64 -5.00 -26.05 0.99
N GLY A 65 -5.69 -25.51 1.99
CA GLY A 65 -5.13 -24.52 2.90
C GLY A 65 -4.64 -23.23 2.23
N ARG A 66 -5.25 -22.84 1.09
CA ARG A 66 -4.83 -21.68 0.30
C ARG A 66 -5.64 -20.43 0.66
N LEU A 67 -5.02 -19.27 0.53
CA LEU A 67 -5.66 -17.98 0.74
C LEU A 67 -6.97 -17.85 -0.05
N HIS A 68 -7.93 -17.21 0.57
CA HIS A 68 -9.14 -16.74 -0.11
C HIS A 68 -8.78 -15.65 -1.12
N GLY A 69 -9.39 -15.69 -2.31
CA GLY A 69 -9.14 -14.68 -3.36
C GLY A 69 -9.44 -13.25 -2.91
N GLY A 70 -10.46 -13.07 -2.04
CA GLY A 70 -10.76 -11.76 -1.44
C GLY A 70 -9.64 -11.23 -0.55
N VAL A 71 -8.91 -12.08 0.17
CA VAL A 71 -7.73 -11.68 0.95
C VAL A 71 -6.62 -11.20 0.02
N ILE A 72 -6.38 -11.93 -1.07
CA ILE A 72 -5.38 -11.57 -2.09
C ILE A 72 -5.71 -10.20 -2.70
N SER A 73 -6.95 -10.00 -3.17
CA SER A 73 -7.35 -8.72 -3.78
C SER A 73 -7.29 -7.56 -2.78
N THR A 74 -7.68 -7.79 -1.52
CA THR A 74 -7.56 -6.76 -0.47
C THR A 74 -6.11 -6.39 -0.17
N ALA A 75 -5.21 -7.38 -0.13
CA ALA A 75 -3.78 -7.11 0.07
C ALA A 75 -3.17 -6.30 -1.08
N LEU A 76 -3.58 -6.60 -2.32
CA LEU A 76 -3.17 -5.82 -3.51
C LEU A 76 -3.75 -4.40 -3.46
N ASP A 77 -5.03 -4.22 -3.14
CA ASP A 77 -5.64 -2.89 -2.99
C ASP A 77 -4.93 -2.06 -1.93
N ALA A 78 -4.69 -2.64 -0.75
CA ALA A 78 -3.98 -1.97 0.33
C ALA A 78 -2.54 -1.56 -0.07
N ALA A 79 -1.81 -2.42 -0.81
CA ALA A 79 -0.48 -2.12 -1.31
C ALA A 79 -0.49 -1.00 -2.37
N ALA A 80 -1.51 -0.97 -3.24
CA ALA A 80 -1.69 0.10 -4.20
C ALA A 80 -2.01 1.43 -3.50
N GLY A 81 -2.92 1.43 -2.53
CA GLY A 81 -3.24 2.60 -1.71
C GLY A 81 -2.00 3.13 -0.98
N LEU A 82 -1.19 2.24 -0.40
CA LEU A 82 0.09 2.59 0.22
C LEU A 82 1.04 3.27 -0.78
N ALA A 83 1.19 2.71 -1.99
CA ALA A 83 2.04 3.28 -3.03
C ALA A 83 1.58 4.68 -3.46
N VAL A 84 0.27 4.90 -3.56
CA VAL A 84 -0.31 6.21 -3.87
C VAL A 84 -0.02 7.20 -2.73
N ILE A 85 -0.22 6.80 -1.48
CA ILE A 85 -0.01 7.63 -0.29
C ILE A 85 1.47 8.02 -0.14
N VAL A 86 2.39 7.06 -0.28
CA VAL A 86 3.84 7.31 -0.27
C VAL A 86 4.23 8.23 -1.43
N GLY A 87 3.68 8.03 -2.62
CA GLY A 87 3.90 8.92 -3.77
C GLY A 87 3.41 10.35 -3.54
N ILE A 88 2.27 10.53 -2.87
CA ILE A 88 1.78 11.85 -2.44
C ILE A 88 2.75 12.49 -1.44
N ALA A 89 3.21 11.71 -0.45
CA ALA A 89 4.16 12.18 0.55
C ALA A 89 5.49 12.64 -0.06
N GLU A 90 5.98 11.95 -1.09
CA GLU A 90 7.16 12.34 -1.84
C GLU A 90 6.93 13.60 -2.70
N LYS A 91 5.81 13.68 -3.41
CA LYS A 91 5.45 14.86 -4.22
C LYS A 91 5.35 16.13 -3.38
N PHE A 92 4.85 16.01 -2.16
CA PHE A 92 4.70 17.11 -1.19
C PHE A 92 5.72 17.01 -0.05
N ALA A 93 6.95 16.66 -0.38
CA ALA A 93 8.02 16.43 0.60
C ALA A 93 8.37 17.65 1.47
N HIS A 94 7.93 18.85 1.10
CA HIS A 94 8.09 20.09 1.86
C HIS A 94 6.99 20.35 2.90
N GLU A 95 5.89 19.59 2.85
CA GLU A 95 4.76 19.72 3.78
C GLU A 95 5.03 18.96 5.08
N THR A 96 4.40 19.42 6.19
CA THR A 96 4.43 18.72 7.47
C THR A 96 3.68 17.37 7.39
N ALA A 97 3.91 16.49 8.36
CA ALA A 97 3.21 15.21 8.45
C ALA A 97 1.69 15.38 8.44
N ASP A 98 1.14 16.34 9.21
CA ASP A 98 -0.31 16.59 9.29
C ASP A 98 -0.89 17.11 7.97
N GLN A 99 -0.16 17.98 7.28
CA GLN A 99 -0.59 18.49 5.97
C GLN A 99 -0.68 17.37 4.94
N VAL A 100 0.31 16.49 4.92
CA VAL A 100 0.31 15.29 4.05
C VAL A 100 -0.80 14.33 4.44
N ALA A 101 -1.00 14.08 5.74
CA ALA A 101 -2.08 13.21 6.25
C ALA A 101 -3.46 13.71 5.82
N HIS A 102 -3.69 15.02 5.81
CA HIS A 102 -4.95 15.59 5.33
C HIS A 102 -5.23 15.26 3.85
N ARG A 103 -4.20 15.11 3.02
CA ARG A 103 -4.35 14.70 1.62
C ARG A 103 -4.80 13.25 1.49
N PHE A 104 -4.39 12.38 2.42
CA PHE A 104 -4.75 10.96 2.41
C PHE A 104 -6.25 10.72 2.63
N SER A 105 -6.94 11.62 3.34
CA SER A 105 -8.38 11.52 3.58
C SER A 105 -9.22 11.54 2.29
N ARG A 106 -8.65 11.99 1.18
CA ARG A 106 -9.30 12.08 -0.13
C ARG A 106 -8.97 10.92 -1.07
N VAL A 107 -8.08 10.03 -0.64
CA VAL A 107 -7.68 8.88 -1.45
C VAL A 107 -8.75 7.80 -1.39
N GLY A 108 -9.23 7.38 -2.54
CA GLY A 108 -10.24 6.33 -2.65
C GLY A 108 -10.05 5.49 -3.90
N THR A 109 -10.24 4.17 -3.77
CA THR A 109 -10.15 3.22 -4.88
C THR A 109 -11.28 3.45 -5.87
N ILE A 110 -10.95 3.59 -7.15
CA ILE A 110 -11.92 3.72 -8.26
C ILE A 110 -12.05 2.39 -8.99
N ASP A 111 -10.91 1.72 -9.22
CA ASP A 111 -10.83 0.49 -9.98
C ASP A 111 -9.72 -0.38 -9.42
N LEU A 112 -9.95 -1.68 -9.42
CA LEU A 112 -9.00 -2.71 -9.02
C LEU A 112 -9.14 -3.93 -9.93
N ARG A 113 -8.06 -4.28 -10.61
CA ARG A 113 -7.92 -5.54 -11.33
C ARG A 113 -6.93 -6.43 -10.59
N THR A 114 -7.30 -7.70 -10.44
CA THR A 114 -6.45 -8.76 -9.86
C THR A 114 -6.32 -9.91 -10.85
N ASP A 115 -5.08 -10.33 -11.10
CA ASP A 115 -4.75 -11.52 -11.88
C ASP A 115 -4.15 -12.57 -10.93
N TYR A 116 -4.88 -13.68 -10.72
CA TYR A 116 -4.47 -14.79 -9.85
C TYR A 116 -3.61 -15.76 -10.66
N LEU A 117 -2.31 -15.84 -10.34
CA LEU A 117 -1.33 -16.58 -11.13
C LEU A 117 -1.01 -17.94 -10.53
N HIS A 118 -0.86 -18.00 -9.20
CA HIS A 118 -0.54 -19.23 -8.48
C HIS A 118 -1.43 -19.38 -7.23
N GLN A 119 -1.45 -20.60 -6.68
CA GLN A 119 -2.16 -20.86 -5.43
C GLN A 119 -1.54 -20.07 -4.29
N GLY A 120 -2.35 -19.40 -3.49
CA GLY A 120 -1.91 -18.64 -2.32
C GLY A 120 -1.52 -19.55 -1.16
N ILE A 121 -0.50 -20.37 -1.33
CA ILE A 121 0.05 -21.27 -0.32
C ILE A 121 1.35 -20.66 0.22
N GLY A 122 1.49 -20.61 1.55
CA GLY A 122 2.64 -20.06 2.23
C GLY A 122 2.35 -19.78 3.70
N LYS A 123 3.37 -19.38 4.45
CA LYS A 123 3.26 -18.98 5.86
C LYS A 123 3.16 -17.47 6.03
N LYS A 124 3.79 -16.72 5.12
CA LYS A 124 3.82 -15.26 5.12
C LYS A 124 3.68 -14.75 3.68
N PHE A 125 2.95 -13.67 3.52
CA PHE A 125 2.73 -13.03 2.23
C PHE A 125 3.17 -11.57 2.29
N THR A 126 3.71 -11.06 1.17
CA THR A 126 4.10 -9.66 1.02
C THR A 126 3.44 -9.10 -0.23
N ALA A 127 2.68 -8.04 -0.04
CA ALA A 127 2.09 -7.26 -1.13
C ALA A 127 2.93 -5.99 -1.32
N THR A 128 3.44 -5.78 -2.52
CA THR A 128 4.26 -4.62 -2.88
C THR A 128 3.52 -3.79 -3.91
N GLY A 129 3.42 -2.49 -3.67
CA GLY A 129 2.87 -1.52 -4.59
C GLY A 129 3.96 -0.75 -5.34
N ARG A 130 3.66 -0.36 -6.57
CA ARG A 130 4.49 0.54 -7.37
C ARG A 130 3.62 1.58 -8.03
N LEU A 131 3.83 2.84 -7.68
CA LEU A 131 3.14 3.96 -8.32
C LEU A 131 3.57 4.04 -9.79
N THR A 132 2.60 3.99 -10.72
CA THR A 132 2.86 4.13 -12.17
C THR A 132 2.61 5.56 -12.64
N ARG A 133 1.66 6.25 -12.02
CA ARG A 133 1.35 7.65 -12.32
C ARG A 133 0.73 8.33 -11.10
N LEU A 134 1.17 9.55 -10.83
CA LEU A 134 0.53 10.48 -9.90
C LEU A 134 0.08 11.73 -10.65
N GLY A 135 -1.18 11.77 -11.06
CA GLY A 135 -1.79 12.92 -11.73
C GLY A 135 -2.24 14.01 -10.76
N GLY A 136 -3.08 14.92 -11.24
CA GLY A 136 -3.72 15.95 -10.40
C GLY A 136 -4.94 15.43 -9.65
N ARG A 137 -5.71 14.52 -10.25
CA ARG A 137 -6.98 13.98 -9.71
C ARG A 137 -6.97 12.47 -9.55
N ILE A 138 -6.20 11.77 -10.38
CA ILE A 138 -6.15 10.32 -10.45
C ILE A 138 -4.70 9.86 -10.31
N ALA A 139 -4.50 8.82 -9.50
CA ALA A 139 -3.26 8.06 -9.42
C ALA A 139 -3.50 6.62 -9.90
N SER A 140 -2.45 5.98 -10.42
CA SER A 140 -2.49 4.57 -10.84
C SER A 140 -1.28 3.84 -10.28
N ALA A 141 -1.48 2.59 -9.88
CA ALA A 141 -0.44 1.73 -9.33
C ALA A 141 -0.51 0.32 -9.90
N GLN A 142 0.61 -0.37 -9.86
CA GLN A 142 0.72 -1.81 -10.10
C GLN A 142 1.15 -2.49 -8.80
N MET A 143 0.71 -3.73 -8.62
CA MET A 143 0.98 -4.49 -7.40
C MET A 143 1.35 -5.93 -7.69
N THR A 144 2.11 -6.50 -6.76
CA THR A 144 2.43 -7.93 -6.74
C THR A 144 2.19 -8.49 -5.34
N LEU A 145 1.76 -9.74 -5.26
CA LEU A 145 1.72 -10.51 -4.02
C LEU A 145 2.65 -11.71 -4.15
N THR A 146 3.58 -11.87 -3.21
CA THR A 146 4.49 -13.01 -3.14
C THR A 146 4.36 -13.72 -1.80
N ASN A 147 4.71 -15.00 -1.74
CA ASN A 147 4.89 -15.72 -0.47
C ASN A 147 6.35 -15.61 0.04
N GLU A 148 6.64 -16.23 1.18
CA GLU A 148 7.96 -16.20 1.83
C GLU A 148 9.09 -16.86 1.01
N THR A 149 8.75 -17.66 0.00
CA THR A 149 9.75 -18.26 -0.92
C THR A 149 10.01 -17.38 -2.15
N GLY A 150 9.33 -16.23 -2.24
CA GLY A 150 9.41 -15.34 -3.41
C GLY A 150 8.53 -15.77 -4.58
N GLN A 151 7.67 -16.79 -4.42
CA GLN A 151 6.74 -17.19 -5.46
C GLN A 151 5.70 -16.10 -5.69
N LEU A 152 5.54 -15.66 -6.94
CA LEU A 152 4.52 -14.70 -7.34
C LEU A 152 3.14 -15.35 -7.33
N ILE A 153 2.27 -14.92 -6.41
CA ILE A 153 0.92 -15.45 -6.24
C ILE A 153 -0.09 -14.72 -7.12
N ALA A 154 -0.02 -13.40 -7.13
CA ALA A 154 -0.94 -12.56 -7.90
C ALA A 154 -0.29 -11.25 -8.31
N THR A 155 -0.82 -10.65 -9.36
CA THR A 155 -0.52 -9.27 -9.76
C THR A 155 -1.81 -8.46 -9.82
N GLY A 156 -1.69 -7.15 -9.86
CA GLY A 156 -2.84 -6.29 -10.04
C GLY A 156 -2.47 -4.90 -10.56
N SER A 157 -3.50 -4.18 -10.95
CA SER A 157 -3.45 -2.75 -11.25
C SER A 157 -4.66 -2.07 -10.63
N ALA A 158 -4.47 -0.84 -10.16
CA ALA A 158 -5.54 -0.07 -9.55
C ALA A 158 -5.44 1.42 -9.91
N SER A 159 -6.59 2.09 -9.81
CA SER A 159 -6.70 3.53 -9.95
C SER A 159 -7.39 4.13 -8.73
N TYR A 160 -6.95 5.32 -8.33
CA TYR A 160 -7.43 6.03 -7.14
C TYR A 160 -7.78 7.46 -7.46
N VAL A 161 -8.89 7.96 -6.90
CA VAL A 161 -9.10 9.40 -6.78
C VAL A 161 -8.19 9.93 -5.67
N ILE A 162 -7.63 11.13 -5.86
CA ILE A 162 -6.70 11.77 -4.93
C ILE A 162 -7.00 13.25 -4.67
N SER A 163 -8.18 13.73 -5.07
CA SER A 163 -8.58 15.14 -4.97
C SER A 163 -9.94 15.29 -4.31
#